data_4cbb5585b5c54baaee95ce87460fd2e5
#
_entry.id   4cbb5585b5c54baaee95ce87460fd2e5
#
_cell.length_a   1.000
_cell.length_b   1.000
_cell.length_c   1.000
_cell.angle_alpha   90.00
_cell.angle_beta   90.00
_cell.angle_gamma   90.00
#
_symmetry.space_group_name_H-M   'P 1'
#
loop_
_entity.id
_entity.type
_entity.pdbx_description
1 polymer ?
#
loop_
_entity_poly.entity_id
_entity_poly.type
_entity_poly.pdbx_seq_one_letter_code
_entity_poly.pdbx_strand_id
1 'polypeptide(L)'
;MKKTEAKKNIAIFVDNFKVGGIQKSLINLLNNNDYDKWNIDVYVADCNDNFFNINKNANIIKFNKVSPALKFVPFNIVYKIYHPNILNKEYDLAIDFDSYQMHTAIGALKCNSKRKAIWIHNDIPIKLREEYKYRILHFFFKRKYDYFDTYCAVSQGALDSFKRINKEKNANKEYLVIPNYIDTKEIADKLKENCDIKVEKEKVNIVTVGRLCHQKGIDIMLDNIKQLSLERKDFHLYIIGDGDEKEKLIERTKKLDLENYVTFLGNQKNPFKYLKEMDLFYLSSRYEGQGMVILEAKSVGLNVLIPKHLEKYCPPIKGVDDILLYLKHYKKNNKNKKFDDLEDYNNSIREKLDNLFDGVK
;
A
#
# COMPACT_ATOMS: atom_id res chain seq x y z
N MET A 1 6.54 0.74 -42.93
CA MET A 1 6.65 1.76 -41.87
C MET A 1 5.53 1.49 -40.86
N LYS A 2 5.84 0.99 -39.68
CA LYS A 2 4.84 0.94 -38.57
C LYS A 2 4.49 2.38 -38.21
N LYS A 3 3.23 2.77 -38.36
CA LYS A 3 2.73 4.04 -37.77
C LYS A 3 3.06 3.97 -36.28
N THR A 4 3.99 4.80 -35.82
CA THR A 4 4.14 5.05 -34.37
C THR A 4 2.85 5.68 -33.92
N GLU A 5 2.02 4.94 -33.18
CA GLU A 5 0.85 5.53 -32.50
C GLU A 5 1.34 6.64 -31.58
N ALA A 6 0.62 7.76 -31.59
CA ALA A 6 0.96 8.89 -30.73
C ALA A 6 0.86 8.45 -29.26
N LYS A 7 1.90 8.76 -28.46
CA LYS A 7 1.89 8.47 -27.00
C LYS A 7 0.66 9.12 -26.35
N LYS A 8 -0.01 8.38 -25.48
CA LYS A 8 -1.11 8.91 -24.69
C LYS A 8 -0.60 9.68 -23.47
N ASN A 9 -1.33 10.71 -23.11
CA ASN A 9 -1.01 11.57 -21.98
C ASN A 9 -1.81 11.15 -20.75
N ILE A 10 -1.12 10.86 -19.65
CA ILE A 10 -1.70 10.42 -18.37
C ILE A 10 -1.34 11.45 -17.29
N ALA A 11 -2.35 11.94 -16.57
CA ALA A 11 -2.16 12.80 -15.40
C ALA A 11 -2.43 11.99 -14.12
N ILE A 12 -1.49 11.98 -13.18
CA ILE A 12 -1.62 11.30 -11.89
C ILE A 12 -1.51 12.34 -10.77
N PHE A 13 -2.48 12.36 -9.86
CA PHE A 13 -2.54 13.30 -8.73
C PHE A 13 -2.26 12.58 -7.41
N VAL A 14 -1.28 13.09 -6.64
CA VAL A 14 -0.87 12.57 -5.34
C VAL A 14 -0.57 13.71 -4.36
N ASP A 15 -0.78 13.50 -3.05
CA ASP A 15 -0.51 14.54 -2.05
C ASP A 15 0.99 14.78 -1.87
N ASN A 16 1.78 13.71 -1.69
CA ASN A 16 3.20 13.79 -1.43
C ASN A 16 3.91 12.46 -1.75
N PHE A 17 5.24 12.47 -1.65
CA PHE A 17 6.10 11.27 -1.75
C PHE A 17 6.71 10.85 -0.40
N LYS A 18 6.11 11.19 0.73
CA LYS A 18 6.58 10.75 2.05
C LYS A 18 6.48 9.23 2.18
N VAL A 19 7.28 8.65 3.08
CA VAL A 19 7.30 7.20 3.28
C VAL A 19 5.92 6.65 3.62
N GLY A 20 5.37 5.80 2.75
CA GLY A 20 4.06 5.18 2.91
C GLY A 20 3.75 4.16 1.81
N GLY A 21 2.79 3.29 2.05
CA GLY A 21 2.41 2.23 1.09
C GLY A 21 1.88 2.76 -0.24
N ILE A 22 1.09 3.86 -0.21
CA ILE A 22 0.54 4.50 -1.42
C ILE A 22 1.67 5.10 -2.26
N GLN A 23 2.57 5.83 -1.62
CA GLN A 23 3.70 6.48 -2.27
C GLN A 23 4.64 5.44 -2.89
N LYS A 24 4.96 4.37 -2.14
CA LYS A 24 5.76 3.27 -2.67
C LYS A 24 5.09 2.57 -3.85
N SER A 25 3.78 2.37 -3.79
CA SER A 25 2.99 1.83 -4.90
C SER A 25 3.10 2.69 -6.16
N LEU A 26 2.97 4.02 -6.03
CA LEU A 26 3.12 4.94 -7.16
C LEU A 26 4.54 4.92 -7.72
N ILE A 27 5.57 4.94 -6.86
CA ILE A 27 6.97 4.90 -7.30
C ILE A 27 7.25 3.61 -8.06
N ASN A 28 6.79 2.46 -7.55
CA ASN A 28 6.94 1.18 -8.24
C ASN A 28 6.23 1.19 -9.60
N LEU A 29 5.04 1.78 -9.69
CA LEU A 29 4.33 1.96 -10.96
C LEU A 29 5.15 2.81 -11.93
N LEU A 30 5.64 3.98 -11.48
CA LEU A 30 6.41 4.89 -12.32
C LEU A 30 7.74 4.27 -12.79
N ASN A 31 8.43 3.51 -11.93
CA ASN A 31 9.71 2.89 -12.26
C ASN A 31 9.58 1.69 -13.21
N ASN A 32 8.41 1.05 -13.26
CA ASN A 32 8.15 -0.11 -14.09
C ASN A 32 7.23 0.18 -15.30
N ASN A 33 6.94 1.46 -15.56
CA ASN A 33 6.06 1.85 -16.66
C ASN A 33 6.79 1.92 -18.00
N ASP A 34 6.06 1.75 -19.10
CA ASP A 34 6.55 1.85 -20.47
C ASP A 34 6.42 3.29 -21.00
N TYR A 35 7.48 4.07 -20.89
CA TYR A 35 7.52 5.45 -21.34
C TYR A 35 7.63 5.61 -22.87
N ASP A 36 7.76 4.52 -23.62
CA ASP A 36 7.63 4.58 -25.07
C ASP A 36 6.18 4.67 -25.53
N LYS A 37 5.25 4.17 -24.70
CA LYS A 37 3.80 4.25 -24.94
C LYS A 37 3.14 5.44 -24.26
N TRP A 38 3.62 5.87 -23.08
CA TRP A 38 2.92 6.81 -22.20
C TRP A 38 3.75 8.04 -21.83
N ASN A 39 3.13 9.23 -21.89
CA ASN A 39 3.64 10.45 -21.27
C ASN A 39 2.93 10.63 -19.93
N ILE A 40 3.67 10.58 -18.83
CA ILE A 40 3.09 10.65 -17.47
C ILE A 40 3.49 11.97 -16.82
N ASP A 41 2.50 12.80 -16.50
CA ASP A 41 2.60 13.98 -15.67
C ASP A 41 2.09 13.64 -14.25
N VAL A 42 2.94 13.76 -13.24
CA VAL A 42 2.60 13.49 -11.84
C VAL A 42 2.45 14.82 -11.10
N TYR A 43 1.24 15.15 -10.74
CA TYR A 43 0.92 16.35 -9.97
C TYR A 43 1.05 16.04 -8.47
N VAL A 44 1.99 16.73 -7.81
CA VAL A 44 2.33 16.54 -6.40
C VAL A 44 2.03 17.81 -5.62
N ALA A 45 1.26 17.70 -4.55
CA ALA A 45 0.87 18.86 -3.76
C ALA A 45 1.93 19.29 -2.74
N ASP A 46 2.73 18.35 -2.22
CA ASP A 46 3.85 18.61 -1.30
C ASP A 46 5.13 18.00 -1.85
N CYS A 47 5.98 18.86 -2.39
CA CYS A 47 7.27 18.48 -3.00
C CYS A 47 8.44 18.63 -1.99
N ASN A 48 8.26 18.31 -0.72
CA ASN A 48 9.37 18.34 0.24
C ASN A 48 10.37 17.20 -0.06
N ASP A 49 11.58 17.52 -0.20
CA ASP A 49 12.86 17.02 -0.66
C ASP A 49 13.27 15.53 -0.54
N ASN A 50 12.41 14.62 -0.25
CA ASN A 50 12.74 13.18 -0.25
C ASN A 50 12.14 12.50 -1.48
N PHE A 51 12.61 12.89 -2.67
CA PHE A 51 12.35 12.12 -3.88
C PHE A 51 13.10 10.79 -3.77
N PHE A 52 12.35 9.71 -3.59
CA PHE A 52 12.83 8.38 -3.95
C PHE A 52 13.34 8.40 -5.40
N ASN A 53 14.16 7.43 -5.80
CA ASN A 53 14.59 7.26 -7.19
C ASN A 53 13.36 7.04 -8.09
N ILE A 54 12.72 8.13 -8.51
CA ILE A 54 11.63 8.11 -9.48
C ILE A 54 12.25 8.12 -10.87
N ASN A 55 11.67 7.35 -11.79
CA ASN A 55 12.09 7.32 -13.17
C ASN A 55 12.11 8.74 -13.77
N LYS A 56 13.23 9.14 -14.36
CA LYS A 56 13.46 10.47 -14.93
C LYS A 56 12.49 10.84 -16.05
N ASN A 57 11.83 9.85 -16.65
CA ASN A 57 10.85 10.07 -17.72
C ASN A 57 9.46 10.46 -17.18
N ALA A 58 9.20 10.33 -15.87
CA ALA A 58 8.01 10.89 -15.24
C ALA A 58 8.20 12.39 -15.00
N ASN A 59 7.28 13.20 -15.49
CA ASN A 59 7.32 14.64 -15.30
C ASN A 59 6.63 15.01 -13.99
N ILE A 60 7.40 15.51 -13.00
CA ILE A 60 6.87 15.88 -11.69
C ILE A 60 6.47 17.35 -11.68
N ILE A 61 5.20 17.63 -11.39
CA ILE A 61 4.62 18.98 -11.44
C ILE A 61 4.04 19.31 -10.06
N LYS A 62 4.48 20.42 -9.48
CA LYS A 62 3.89 20.91 -8.23
C LYS A 62 2.54 21.56 -8.50
N PHE A 63 1.53 21.23 -7.68
CA PHE A 63 0.24 21.90 -7.69
C PHE A 63 -0.19 22.38 -6.29
N ASN A 64 -1.13 23.30 -6.21
CA ASN A 64 -1.56 23.90 -4.95
C ASN A 64 -2.45 22.96 -4.13
N LYS A 65 -2.39 23.07 -2.80
CA LYS A 65 -3.30 22.35 -1.89
C LYS A 65 -4.60 23.12 -1.66
N VAL A 66 -5.66 22.38 -1.34
CA VAL A 66 -6.86 22.97 -0.73
C VAL A 66 -6.47 23.54 0.65
N SER A 67 -6.94 24.74 0.96
CA SER A 67 -6.70 25.36 2.27
C SER A 67 -7.19 24.45 3.40
N PRO A 68 -6.40 24.29 4.48
CA PRO A 68 -6.82 23.52 5.67
C PRO A 68 -8.16 23.97 6.25
N ALA A 69 -8.52 25.26 6.12
CA ALA A 69 -9.80 25.81 6.54
C ALA A 69 -11.02 25.16 5.84
N LEU A 70 -10.81 24.60 4.64
CA LEU A 70 -11.87 23.94 3.85
C LEU A 70 -12.00 22.44 4.14
N LYS A 71 -11.23 21.90 5.08
CA LYS A 71 -11.17 20.45 5.37
C LYS A 71 -12.52 19.86 5.78
N PHE A 72 -13.37 20.67 6.45
CA PHE A 72 -14.71 20.29 6.92
C PHE A 72 -15.82 20.94 6.09
N VAL A 73 -15.50 21.41 4.90
CA VAL A 73 -16.50 21.95 3.96
C VAL A 73 -16.90 20.82 3.00
N PRO A 74 -18.22 20.68 2.70
CA PRO A 74 -18.68 19.66 1.76
C PRO A 74 -17.98 19.71 0.42
N PHE A 75 -17.66 18.54 -0.13
CA PHE A 75 -16.89 18.38 -1.37
C PHE A 75 -17.42 19.26 -2.51
N ASN A 76 -18.74 19.29 -2.72
CA ASN A 76 -19.35 20.05 -3.81
C ASN A 76 -19.10 21.58 -3.74
N ILE A 77 -18.95 22.12 -2.51
CA ILE A 77 -18.62 23.54 -2.31
C ILE A 77 -17.14 23.75 -2.64
N VAL A 78 -16.25 22.92 -2.04
CA VAL A 78 -14.81 23.00 -2.30
C VAL A 78 -14.52 22.81 -3.78
N TYR A 79 -15.19 21.88 -4.45
CA TYR A 79 -15.05 21.65 -5.89
C TYR A 79 -15.35 22.89 -6.73
N LYS A 80 -16.33 23.72 -6.34
CA LYS A 80 -16.66 24.95 -7.04
C LYS A 80 -15.62 26.05 -6.86
N ILE A 81 -15.10 26.22 -5.64
CA ILE A 81 -14.25 27.37 -5.27
C ILE A 81 -12.76 27.11 -5.40
N TYR A 82 -12.31 25.86 -5.32
CA TYR A 82 -10.90 25.52 -5.44
C TYR A 82 -10.49 25.36 -6.91
N HIS A 83 -9.47 26.11 -7.32
CA HIS A 83 -8.89 26.07 -8.66
C HIS A 83 -7.45 25.55 -8.58
N PRO A 84 -7.21 24.27 -8.94
CA PRO A 84 -5.87 23.74 -8.99
C PRO A 84 -5.06 24.37 -10.14
N ASN A 85 -3.79 24.68 -9.88
CA ASN A 85 -2.86 25.14 -10.92
C ASN A 85 -2.33 23.92 -11.69
N ILE A 86 -3.07 23.51 -12.70
CA ILE A 86 -2.72 22.40 -13.59
C ILE A 86 -2.43 22.92 -14.99
N LEU A 87 -1.62 22.18 -15.75
CA LEU A 87 -1.29 22.56 -17.12
C LEU A 87 -2.54 22.58 -18.01
N ASN A 88 -2.59 23.54 -18.93
CA ASN A 88 -3.59 23.57 -20.00
C ASN A 88 -3.16 22.60 -21.12
N LYS A 89 -3.29 21.28 -20.82
CA LYS A 89 -2.94 20.16 -21.69
C LYS A 89 -4.10 19.18 -21.71
N GLU A 90 -4.36 18.54 -22.85
CA GLU A 90 -5.32 17.46 -22.94
C GLU A 90 -4.68 16.14 -22.51
N TYR A 91 -5.40 15.37 -21.67
CA TYR A 91 -5.01 14.06 -21.19
C TYR A 91 -6.02 13.00 -21.65
N ASP A 92 -5.53 11.81 -21.91
CA ASP A 92 -6.38 10.65 -22.19
C ASP A 92 -7.02 10.10 -20.90
N LEU A 93 -6.28 10.21 -19.77
CA LEU A 93 -6.74 9.76 -18.46
C LEU A 93 -6.18 10.66 -17.34
N ALA A 94 -7.03 11.05 -16.39
CA ALA A 94 -6.62 11.70 -15.15
C ALA A 94 -6.97 10.79 -13.95
N ILE A 95 -6.01 10.60 -13.04
CA ILE A 95 -6.10 9.64 -11.93
C ILE A 95 -5.93 10.36 -10.59
N ASP A 96 -6.92 10.28 -9.68
CA ASP A 96 -6.72 10.51 -8.26
C ASP A 96 -6.10 9.25 -7.64
N PHE A 97 -4.77 9.25 -7.47
CA PHE A 97 -4.05 8.09 -6.97
C PHE A 97 -4.05 8.02 -5.44
N ASP A 98 -4.12 9.14 -4.75
CA ASP A 98 -4.11 9.17 -3.27
C ASP A 98 -5.45 8.73 -2.66
N SER A 99 -6.55 9.15 -3.26
CA SER A 99 -7.94 8.90 -2.86
C SER A 99 -8.37 9.39 -1.45
N TYR A 100 -7.47 9.96 -0.67
CA TYR A 100 -7.78 10.43 0.70
C TYR A 100 -7.85 11.96 0.84
N GLN A 101 -7.39 12.68 -0.17
CA GLN A 101 -7.32 14.14 -0.14
C GLN A 101 -8.36 14.77 -1.09
N MET A 102 -8.86 15.96 -0.73
CA MET A 102 -9.78 16.68 -1.61
C MET A 102 -9.07 17.29 -2.81
N HIS A 103 -7.86 17.83 -2.61
CA HIS A 103 -7.12 18.53 -3.68
C HIS A 103 -6.68 17.58 -4.79
N THR A 104 -6.29 16.34 -4.48
CA THR A 104 -5.93 15.34 -5.50
C THR A 104 -7.16 14.93 -6.32
N ALA A 105 -8.29 14.67 -5.65
CA ALA A 105 -9.54 14.34 -6.32
C ALA A 105 -10.03 15.51 -7.21
N ILE A 106 -10.02 16.75 -6.70
CA ILE A 106 -10.47 17.91 -7.50
C ILE A 106 -9.49 18.20 -8.64
N GLY A 107 -8.17 18.01 -8.41
CA GLY A 107 -7.15 18.11 -9.46
C GLY A 107 -7.46 17.18 -10.62
N ALA A 108 -7.66 15.88 -10.35
CA ALA A 108 -8.00 14.89 -11.36
C ALA A 108 -9.34 15.21 -12.06
N LEU A 109 -10.36 15.67 -11.31
CA LEU A 109 -11.68 15.98 -11.87
C LEU A 109 -11.70 17.25 -12.71
N LYS A 110 -10.90 18.27 -12.38
CA LYS A 110 -10.79 19.53 -13.15
C LYS A 110 -9.73 19.48 -14.26
N CYS A 111 -8.91 18.45 -14.28
CA CYS A 111 -7.99 18.21 -15.37
C CYS A 111 -8.76 18.01 -16.70
N ASN A 112 -8.28 18.64 -17.77
CA ASN A 112 -8.85 18.42 -19.11
C ASN A 112 -8.48 17.03 -19.60
N SER A 113 -9.34 16.04 -19.33
CA SER A 113 -9.09 14.63 -19.64
C SER A 113 -10.35 13.93 -20.16
N LYS A 114 -10.15 12.96 -21.06
CA LYS A 114 -11.23 12.16 -21.66
C LYS A 114 -11.89 11.23 -20.65
N ARG A 115 -11.09 10.67 -19.71
CA ARG A 115 -11.54 9.74 -18.66
C ARG A 115 -10.97 10.12 -17.31
N LYS A 116 -11.67 9.74 -16.24
CA LYS A 116 -11.31 10.05 -14.85
C LYS A 116 -11.38 8.82 -13.98
N ALA A 117 -10.25 8.46 -13.37
CA ALA A 117 -10.13 7.30 -12.47
C ALA A 117 -9.77 7.72 -11.06
N ILE A 118 -10.20 6.91 -10.08
CA ILE A 118 -9.79 7.04 -8.69
C ILE A 118 -9.27 5.70 -8.18
N TRP A 119 -8.16 5.74 -7.39
CA TRP A 119 -7.51 4.55 -6.86
C TRP A 119 -7.94 4.26 -5.42
N ILE A 120 -8.33 3.02 -5.12
CA ILE A 120 -8.83 2.59 -3.82
C ILE A 120 -7.76 1.70 -3.17
N HIS A 121 -7.06 2.26 -2.18
CA HIS A 121 -5.90 1.63 -1.54
C HIS A 121 -6.21 0.85 -0.27
N ASN A 122 -7.48 0.81 0.21
CA ASN A 122 -7.80 0.19 1.50
C ASN A 122 -9.25 -0.29 1.56
N ASP A 123 -9.58 -1.09 2.59
CA ASP A 123 -10.96 -1.39 2.95
C ASP A 123 -11.59 -0.17 3.62
N ILE A 124 -12.32 0.63 2.82
CA ILE A 124 -12.92 1.88 3.30
C ILE A 124 -13.96 1.63 4.41
N PRO A 125 -14.91 0.67 4.31
CA PRO A 125 -15.84 0.36 5.40
C PRO A 125 -15.17 0.06 6.73
N ILE A 126 -14.13 -0.77 6.74
CA ILE A 126 -13.42 -1.09 7.98
C ILE A 126 -12.67 0.14 8.48
N LYS A 127 -12.00 0.88 7.61
CA LYS A 127 -11.33 2.14 7.97
C LYS A 127 -12.28 3.15 8.59
N LEU A 128 -13.51 3.26 8.08
CA LEU A 128 -14.55 4.14 8.65
C LEU A 128 -15.01 3.69 10.04
N ARG A 129 -15.00 2.37 10.31
CA ARG A 129 -15.36 1.84 11.61
C ARG A 129 -14.23 2.05 12.62
N GLU A 130 -13.00 1.76 12.23
CA GLU A 130 -11.84 1.75 13.13
C GLU A 130 -11.22 3.14 13.35
N GLU A 131 -11.33 4.07 12.37
CA GLU A 131 -10.70 5.38 12.42
C GLU A 131 -11.73 6.51 12.50
N TYR A 132 -12.06 6.97 13.71
CA TYR A 132 -13.06 8.01 13.94
C TYR A 132 -12.76 9.33 13.20
N LYS A 133 -11.49 9.76 13.18
CA LYS A 133 -11.07 10.98 12.45
C LYS A 133 -11.33 10.85 10.95
N TYR A 134 -11.03 9.68 10.37
CA TYR A 134 -11.29 9.42 8.97
C TYR A 134 -12.79 9.38 8.66
N ARG A 135 -13.62 8.83 9.55
CA ARG A 135 -15.07 8.79 9.41
C ARG A 135 -15.67 10.20 9.30
N ILE A 136 -15.22 11.14 10.15
CA ILE A 136 -15.65 12.55 10.08
C ILE A 136 -15.26 13.16 8.75
N LEU A 137 -13.99 13.04 8.35
CA LEU A 137 -13.50 13.59 7.08
C LEU A 137 -14.23 13.01 5.87
N HIS A 138 -14.46 11.70 5.88
CA HIS A 138 -15.14 10.99 4.79
C HIS A 138 -16.57 11.55 4.57
N PHE A 139 -17.27 11.92 5.63
CA PHE A 139 -18.59 12.53 5.51
C PHE A 139 -18.58 13.77 4.60
N PHE A 140 -17.53 14.59 4.67
CA PHE A 140 -17.41 15.81 3.87
C PHE A 140 -16.95 15.53 2.42
N PHE A 141 -16.13 14.54 2.19
CA PHE A 141 -15.54 14.31 0.86
C PHE A 141 -16.11 13.11 0.09
N LYS A 142 -16.96 12.26 0.68
CA LYS A 142 -17.46 11.03 0.03
C LYS A 142 -18.16 11.26 -1.32
N ARG A 143 -18.76 12.43 -1.52
CA ARG A 143 -19.41 12.75 -2.80
C ARG A 143 -18.47 12.84 -3.99
N LYS A 144 -17.15 12.93 -3.78
CA LYS A 144 -16.19 12.89 -4.88
C LYS A 144 -16.30 11.64 -5.73
N TYR A 145 -16.64 10.52 -5.12
CA TYR A 145 -16.78 9.25 -5.84
C TYR A 145 -17.87 9.29 -6.91
N ASP A 146 -18.87 10.15 -6.79
CA ASP A 146 -19.95 10.26 -7.77
C ASP A 146 -19.46 10.80 -9.14
N TYR A 147 -18.29 11.47 -9.17
CA TYR A 147 -17.76 12.17 -10.34
C TYR A 147 -16.74 11.38 -11.18
N PHE A 148 -16.22 10.27 -10.67
CA PHE A 148 -15.26 9.44 -11.40
C PHE A 148 -15.97 8.40 -12.26
N ASP A 149 -15.34 8.03 -13.39
CA ASP A 149 -15.85 7.05 -14.35
C ASP A 149 -15.34 5.65 -14.04
N THR A 150 -14.06 5.55 -13.58
CA THR A 150 -13.35 4.30 -13.32
C THR A 150 -12.86 4.25 -11.88
N TYR A 151 -13.07 3.12 -11.22
CA TYR A 151 -12.58 2.84 -9.86
C TYR A 151 -11.57 1.70 -9.92
N CYS A 152 -10.31 2.01 -9.62
CA CYS A 152 -9.21 1.03 -9.55
C CYS A 152 -8.96 0.66 -8.10
N ALA A 153 -9.10 -0.61 -7.75
CA ALA A 153 -8.78 -1.09 -6.40
C ALA A 153 -7.55 -1.99 -6.41
N VAL A 154 -6.73 -1.91 -5.37
CA VAL A 154 -5.48 -2.68 -5.25
C VAL A 154 -5.70 -4.17 -4.96
N SER A 155 -6.92 -4.58 -4.61
CA SER A 155 -7.30 -5.98 -4.40
C SER A 155 -8.80 -6.18 -4.59
N GLN A 156 -9.22 -7.43 -4.81
CA GLN A 156 -10.64 -7.77 -4.89
C GLN A 156 -11.38 -7.43 -3.59
N GLY A 157 -10.73 -7.68 -2.43
CA GLY A 157 -11.31 -7.35 -1.13
C GLY A 157 -11.55 -5.85 -0.93
N ALA A 158 -10.63 -4.99 -1.40
CA ALA A 158 -10.80 -3.53 -1.37
C ALA A 158 -11.93 -3.09 -2.31
N LEU A 159 -12.02 -3.69 -3.51
CA LEU A 159 -13.07 -3.39 -4.49
C LEU A 159 -14.45 -3.76 -3.96
N ASP A 160 -14.62 -4.97 -3.46
CA ASP A 160 -15.92 -5.46 -2.94
C ASP A 160 -16.36 -4.63 -1.74
N SER A 161 -15.41 -4.24 -0.89
CA SER A 161 -15.67 -3.35 0.24
C SER A 161 -16.12 -1.97 -0.21
N PHE A 162 -15.47 -1.41 -1.23
CA PHE A 162 -15.84 -0.11 -1.79
C PHE A 162 -17.23 -0.14 -2.43
N LYS A 163 -17.55 -1.17 -3.22
CA LYS A 163 -18.88 -1.33 -3.84
C LYS A 163 -20.01 -1.36 -2.81
N ARG A 164 -19.79 -1.95 -1.63
CA ARG A 164 -20.81 -1.98 -0.55
C ARG A 164 -21.23 -0.61 -0.03
N ILE A 165 -20.31 0.36 0.00
CA ILE A 165 -20.59 1.71 0.51
C ILE A 165 -20.95 2.71 -0.60
N ASN A 166 -20.45 2.46 -1.80
CA ASN A 166 -20.70 3.29 -2.97
C ASN A 166 -21.81 2.64 -3.81
N LYS A 167 -22.99 2.45 -3.19
CA LYS A 167 -24.14 1.82 -3.84
C LYS A 167 -24.27 2.33 -5.27
N GLU A 168 -24.23 1.40 -6.23
CA GLU A 168 -24.22 1.69 -7.66
C GLU A 168 -25.34 2.66 -8.04
N LYS A 169 -25.00 3.91 -8.22
CA LYS A 169 -25.94 4.92 -8.69
C LYS A 169 -25.99 5.00 -10.22
N ASN A 170 -25.02 4.39 -10.91
CA ASN A 170 -24.91 4.43 -12.38
C ASN A 170 -24.36 3.12 -12.93
N ALA A 171 -25.11 2.51 -13.85
CA ALA A 171 -24.76 1.26 -14.55
C ALA A 171 -23.52 1.37 -15.48
N ASN A 172 -23.01 2.58 -15.74
CA ASN A 172 -21.95 2.82 -16.72
C ASN A 172 -20.56 3.03 -16.09
N LYS A 173 -20.37 2.71 -14.79
CA LYS A 173 -19.08 2.90 -14.13
C LYS A 173 -18.23 1.63 -14.21
N GLU A 174 -16.93 1.83 -14.43
CA GLU A 174 -15.95 0.76 -14.55
C GLU A 174 -15.30 0.46 -13.21
N TYR A 175 -15.11 -0.83 -12.89
CA TYR A 175 -14.51 -1.30 -11.65
C TYR A 175 -13.38 -2.28 -11.96
N LEU A 176 -12.15 -1.90 -11.66
CA LEU A 176 -10.94 -2.67 -11.98
C LEU A 176 -10.19 -3.08 -10.72
N VAL A 177 -9.58 -4.25 -10.76
CA VAL A 177 -8.60 -4.68 -9.76
C VAL A 177 -7.21 -4.61 -10.39
N ILE A 178 -6.43 -3.61 -9.95
CA ILE A 178 -5.05 -3.39 -10.40
C ILE A 178 -4.15 -3.44 -9.15
N PRO A 179 -3.53 -4.59 -8.87
CA PRO A 179 -2.62 -4.75 -7.74
C PRO A 179 -1.38 -3.87 -7.86
N ASN A 180 -0.69 -3.64 -6.74
CA ASN A 180 0.52 -2.85 -6.74
C ASN A 180 1.71 -3.64 -7.31
N TYR A 181 2.58 -2.98 -8.04
CA TYR A 181 3.86 -3.51 -8.52
C TYR A 181 4.80 -3.84 -7.37
N ILE A 182 5.60 -4.88 -7.56
CA ILE A 182 6.75 -5.20 -6.71
C ILE A 182 8.03 -4.94 -7.49
N ASP A 183 8.86 -4.02 -7.01
CA ASP A 183 10.16 -3.74 -7.63
C ASP A 183 11.17 -4.81 -7.26
N THR A 184 11.24 -5.85 -8.09
CA THR A 184 12.14 -6.99 -7.90
C THR A 184 13.61 -6.61 -8.01
N LYS A 185 13.94 -5.58 -8.80
CA LYS A 185 15.32 -5.08 -8.97
C LYS A 185 15.77 -4.34 -7.70
N GLU A 186 14.92 -3.43 -7.18
CA GLU A 186 15.18 -2.75 -5.92
C GLU A 186 15.39 -3.74 -4.77
N ILE A 187 14.54 -4.78 -4.69
CA ILE A 187 14.66 -5.83 -3.67
C ILE A 187 15.98 -6.57 -3.83
N ALA A 188 16.33 -7.00 -5.04
CA ALA A 188 17.58 -7.71 -5.31
C ALA A 188 18.82 -6.88 -4.91
N ASP A 189 18.81 -5.58 -5.17
CA ASP A 189 19.89 -4.68 -4.78
C ASP A 189 19.96 -4.50 -3.26
N LYS A 190 18.82 -4.33 -2.60
CA LYS A 190 18.74 -4.18 -1.13
C LYS A 190 19.15 -5.44 -0.38
N LEU A 191 18.99 -6.61 -0.96
CA LEU A 191 19.43 -7.90 -0.38
C LEU A 191 20.95 -8.05 -0.34
N LYS A 192 21.72 -7.28 -1.11
CA LYS A 192 23.20 -7.30 -1.09
C LYS A 192 23.79 -6.72 0.20
N GLU A 193 23.04 -5.85 0.91
CA GLU A 193 23.48 -5.29 2.18
C GLU A 193 23.52 -6.37 3.27
N ASN A 194 24.55 -6.28 4.13
CA ASN A 194 24.66 -7.21 5.27
C ASN A 194 23.70 -6.80 6.41
N CYS A 195 23.17 -7.81 7.09
CA CYS A 195 22.43 -7.62 8.32
C CYS A 195 23.37 -7.13 9.43
N ASP A 196 22.98 -6.08 10.15
CA ASP A 196 23.78 -5.44 11.20
C ASP A 196 23.36 -5.82 12.63
N ILE A 197 22.46 -6.79 12.74
CA ILE A 197 22.09 -7.41 14.04
C ILE A 197 22.51 -8.88 14.07
N LYS A 198 22.78 -9.37 15.29
CA LYS A 198 23.00 -10.80 15.51
C LYS A 198 21.65 -11.51 15.63
N VAL A 199 21.34 -12.36 14.67
CA VAL A 199 20.14 -13.20 14.67
C VAL A 199 20.49 -14.56 15.28
N GLU A 200 19.71 -15.03 16.26
CA GLU A 200 19.91 -16.31 16.91
C GLU A 200 19.44 -17.45 16.01
N LYS A 201 20.39 -18.15 15.38
CA LYS A 201 20.08 -19.21 14.39
C LYS A 201 19.32 -20.40 14.98
N GLU A 202 19.43 -20.65 16.26
CA GLU A 202 18.73 -21.75 16.94
C GLU A 202 17.25 -21.45 17.22
N LYS A 203 16.88 -20.17 17.19
CA LYS A 203 15.49 -19.74 17.39
C LYS A 203 14.75 -19.59 16.07
N VAL A 204 13.43 -19.76 16.11
CA VAL A 204 12.53 -19.34 15.03
C VAL A 204 12.45 -17.80 15.04
N ASN A 205 13.02 -17.17 14.02
CA ASN A 205 13.06 -15.71 13.90
C ASN A 205 11.84 -15.21 13.12
N ILE A 206 10.90 -14.64 13.86
CA ILE A 206 9.65 -14.09 13.34
C ILE A 206 9.87 -12.61 13.07
N VAL A 207 9.36 -12.08 11.97
CA VAL A 207 9.48 -10.66 11.63
C VAL A 207 8.16 -10.07 11.18
N THR A 208 7.96 -8.81 11.49
CA THR A 208 6.92 -7.96 10.88
C THR A 208 7.52 -6.63 10.43
N VAL A 209 6.98 -6.05 9.36
CA VAL A 209 7.39 -4.76 8.81
C VAL A 209 6.16 -3.89 8.60
N GLY A 210 6.16 -2.68 9.14
CA GLY A 210 5.06 -1.75 8.90
C GLY A 210 4.99 -0.60 9.89
N ARG A 211 4.08 0.33 9.63
CA ARG A 211 3.83 1.45 10.52
C ARG A 211 3.24 0.97 11.85
N LEU A 212 3.76 1.43 12.97
CA LEU A 212 3.26 1.08 14.29
C LEU A 212 2.00 1.92 14.61
N CYS A 213 0.85 1.44 14.14
CA CYS A 213 -0.45 2.09 14.28
C CYS A 213 -1.56 1.05 14.47
N HIS A 214 -2.74 1.49 14.91
CA HIS A 214 -3.89 0.63 15.18
C HIS A 214 -4.23 -0.35 14.05
N GLN A 215 -4.14 0.11 12.79
CA GLN A 215 -4.40 -0.73 11.63
C GLN A 215 -3.56 -2.00 11.61
N LYS A 216 -2.27 -1.92 11.99
CA LYS A 216 -1.31 -3.04 11.87
C LYS A 216 -1.46 -4.10 12.95
N GLY A 217 -2.20 -3.82 14.03
CA GLY A 217 -2.56 -4.82 15.04
C GLY A 217 -1.37 -5.44 15.77
N ILE A 218 -0.28 -4.68 15.97
CA ILE A 218 0.90 -5.18 16.69
C ILE A 218 0.56 -5.56 18.15
N ASP A 219 -0.42 -4.91 18.73
CA ASP A 219 -0.98 -5.28 20.03
C ASP A 219 -1.55 -6.71 20.05
N ILE A 220 -2.28 -7.11 19.00
CA ILE A 220 -2.79 -8.48 18.81
C ILE A 220 -1.61 -9.45 18.64
N MET A 221 -0.59 -9.04 17.89
CA MET A 221 0.63 -9.84 17.70
C MET A 221 1.32 -10.12 19.04
N LEU A 222 1.51 -9.08 19.86
CA LEU A 222 2.14 -9.22 21.18
C LEU A 222 1.35 -10.17 22.10
N ASP A 223 0.01 -10.16 22.05
CA ASP A 223 -0.82 -11.08 22.80
C ASP A 223 -0.62 -12.54 22.36
N ASN A 224 -0.57 -12.78 21.04
CA ASN A 224 -0.25 -14.11 20.53
C ASN A 224 1.16 -14.58 20.91
N ILE A 225 2.14 -13.66 20.88
CA ILE A 225 3.52 -13.94 21.31
C ILE A 225 3.58 -14.23 22.82
N LYS A 226 2.79 -13.54 23.65
CA LYS A 226 2.69 -13.87 25.08
C LYS A 226 2.16 -15.29 25.30
N GLN A 227 1.08 -15.64 24.64
CA GLN A 227 0.56 -17.02 24.76
C GLN A 227 1.58 -18.04 24.25
N LEU A 228 2.26 -17.77 23.13
CA LEU A 228 3.31 -18.62 22.60
C LEU A 228 4.46 -18.79 23.62
N SER A 229 4.86 -17.71 24.30
CA SER A 229 5.97 -17.73 25.27
C SER A 229 5.71 -18.60 26.51
N LEU A 230 4.46 -18.96 26.78
CA LEU A 230 4.11 -19.88 27.88
C LEU A 230 4.43 -21.35 27.51
N GLU A 231 4.43 -21.67 26.21
CA GLU A 231 4.53 -23.06 25.73
C GLU A 231 5.87 -23.36 25.04
N ARG A 232 6.52 -22.37 24.40
CA ARG A 232 7.84 -22.55 23.77
C ARG A 232 8.75 -21.35 24.00
N LYS A 233 10.06 -21.58 23.97
CA LYS A 233 11.09 -20.56 24.25
C LYS A 233 12.03 -20.32 23.05
N ASP A 234 11.95 -21.15 22.03
CA ASP A 234 12.87 -21.20 20.88
C ASP A 234 12.40 -20.29 19.74
N PHE A 235 11.96 -19.07 20.05
CA PHE A 235 11.57 -18.07 19.05
C PHE A 235 11.99 -16.66 19.47
N HIS A 236 12.02 -15.75 18.48
CA HIS A 236 12.20 -14.32 18.69
C HIS A 236 11.42 -13.51 17.64
N LEU A 237 10.75 -12.43 18.07
CA LEU A 237 10.00 -11.52 17.20
C LEU A 237 10.79 -10.23 16.97
N TYR A 238 11.01 -9.88 15.71
CA TYR A 238 11.59 -8.61 15.29
C TYR A 238 10.50 -7.71 14.68
N ILE A 239 10.37 -6.49 15.20
CA ILE A 239 9.40 -5.50 14.73
C ILE A 239 10.14 -4.37 14.06
N ILE A 240 9.95 -4.22 12.74
CA ILE A 240 10.58 -3.18 11.90
C ILE A 240 9.53 -2.13 11.56
N GLY A 241 9.77 -0.91 11.97
CA GLY A 241 8.91 0.23 11.69
C GLY A 241 8.83 1.23 12.83
N ASP A 242 8.06 2.30 12.58
CA ASP A 242 7.81 3.37 13.54
C ASP A 242 6.36 3.84 13.40
N GLY A 243 5.83 4.61 14.36
CA GLY A 243 4.48 5.14 14.31
C GLY A 243 3.94 5.56 15.67
N ASP A 244 2.72 6.09 15.65
CA ASP A 244 2.08 6.75 16.81
C ASP A 244 1.84 5.81 18.01
N GLU A 245 1.84 4.49 17.81
CA GLU A 245 1.63 3.50 18.86
C GLU A 245 2.94 2.91 19.43
N LYS A 246 4.11 3.35 18.93
CA LYS A 246 5.41 2.75 19.31
C LYS A 246 5.62 2.68 20.83
N GLU A 247 5.48 3.80 21.52
CA GLU A 247 5.70 3.88 22.97
C GLU A 247 4.74 2.95 23.74
N LYS A 248 3.46 2.93 23.33
CA LYS A 248 2.45 2.04 23.92
C LYS A 248 2.78 0.56 23.72
N LEU A 249 3.30 0.21 22.54
CA LEU A 249 3.67 -1.16 22.20
C LEU A 249 4.91 -1.61 22.97
N ILE A 250 5.89 -0.75 23.16
CA ILE A 250 7.07 -1.01 24.01
C ILE A 250 6.64 -1.21 25.47
N GLU A 251 5.77 -0.33 25.99
CA GLU A 251 5.22 -0.48 27.35
C GLU A 251 4.42 -1.78 27.50
N ARG A 252 3.61 -2.13 26.50
CA ARG A 252 2.87 -3.39 26.47
C ARG A 252 3.80 -4.61 26.49
N THR A 253 4.90 -4.57 25.74
CA THR A 253 5.91 -5.62 25.71
C THR A 253 6.49 -5.88 27.11
N LYS A 254 6.81 -4.82 27.85
CA LYS A 254 7.26 -4.90 29.25
C LYS A 254 6.18 -5.47 30.17
N LYS A 255 4.95 -4.97 30.10
CA LYS A 255 3.81 -5.47 30.90
C LYS A 255 3.50 -6.95 30.68
N LEU A 256 3.86 -7.47 29.51
CA LEU A 256 3.69 -8.88 29.15
C LEU A 256 4.94 -9.74 29.43
N ASP A 257 6.01 -9.18 30.01
CA ASP A 257 7.30 -9.85 30.25
C ASP A 257 7.88 -10.46 28.94
N LEU A 258 7.85 -9.69 27.85
CA LEU A 258 8.28 -10.15 26.52
C LEU A 258 9.62 -9.55 26.05
N GLU A 259 10.35 -8.80 26.90
CA GLU A 259 11.61 -8.13 26.52
C GLU A 259 12.66 -9.12 26.00
N ASN A 260 12.67 -10.36 26.48
CA ASN A 260 13.56 -11.42 26.01
C ASN A 260 13.11 -12.08 24.70
N TYR A 261 11.91 -11.78 24.21
CA TYR A 261 11.30 -12.40 23.03
C TYR A 261 11.01 -11.41 21.89
N VAL A 262 11.09 -10.10 22.14
CA VAL A 262 10.69 -9.06 21.18
C VAL A 262 11.76 -7.98 21.07
N THR A 263 12.16 -7.69 19.85
CA THR A 263 13.08 -6.59 19.53
C THR A 263 12.43 -5.60 18.57
N PHE A 264 12.37 -4.33 18.96
CA PHE A 264 11.95 -3.23 18.08
C PHE A 264 13.19 -2.67 17.37
N LEU A 265 13.25 -2.80 16.03
CA LEU A 265 14.37 -2.32 15.22
C LEU A 265 14.18 -0.89 14.73
N GLY A 266 13.02 -0.27 15.04
CA GLY A 266 12.70 1.07 14.56
C GLY A 266 12.48 1.14 13.05
N ASN A 267 12.46 2.34 12.51
CA ASN A 267 12.33 2.55 11.07
C ASN A 267 13.63 2.24 10.35
N GLN A 268 13.59 1.35 9.37
CA GLN A 268 14.75 0.90 8.61
C GLN A 268 14.65 1.33 7.14
N LYS A 269 15.72 1.95 6.61
CA LYS A 269 15.80 2.31 5.18
C LYS A 269 15.80 1.08 4.28
N ASN A 270 16.45 0.02 4.73
CA ASN A 270 16.49 -1.27 4.06
C ASN A 270 16.02 -2.39 4.99
N PRO A 271 14.72 -2.73 5.01
CA PRO A 271 14.22 -3.86 5.80
C PRO A 271 14.66 -5.23 5.24
N PHE A 272 15.00 -5.32 3.95
CA PHE A 272 15.31 -6.59 3.30
C PHE A 272 16.57 -7.25 3.83
N LYS A 273 17.56 -6.46 4.30
CA LYS A 273 18.77 -7.01 4.93
C LYS A 273 18.48 -7.80 6.21
N TYR A 274 17.36 -7.48 6.89
CA TYR A 274 16.86 -8.25 8.03
C TYR A 274 15.98 -9.41 7.57
N LEU A 275 15.04 -9.15 6.66
CA LEU A 275 14.10 -10.16 6.17
C LEU A 275 14.82 -11.42 5.65
N LYS A 276 15.94 -11.27 4.98
CA LYS A 276 16.70 -12.43 4.46
C LYS A 276 17.25 -13.37 5.55
N GLU A 277 17.40 -12.88 6.78
CA GLU A 277 17.88 -13.67 7.93
C GLU A 277 16.74 -14.32 8.76
N MET A 278 15.47 -13.96 8.45
CA MET A 278 14.32 -14.42 9.22
C MET A 278 13.73 -15.73 8.67
N ASP A 279 12.86 -16.37 9.45
CA ASP A 279 12.23 -17.64 9.11
C ASP A 279 10.74 -17.49 8.76
N LEU A 280 10.05 -16.56 9.42
CA LEU A 280 8.61 -16.37 9.29
C LEU A 280 8.26 -14.89 9.28
N PHE A 281 7.53 -14.45 8.28
CA PHE A 281 6.89 -13.13 8.27
C PHE A 281 5.48 -13.25 8.85
N TYR A 282 5.16 -12.47 9.88
CA TYR A 282 3.85 -12.46 10.52
C TYR A 282 3.19 -11.08 10.38
N LEU A 283 1.98 -11.04 9.80
CA LEU A 283 1.16 -9.84 9.71
C LEU A 283 -0.13 -10.02 10.50
N SER A 284 -0.39 -9.14 11.48
CA SER A 284 -1.56 -9.18 12.36
C SER A 284 -2.56 -8.06 12.09
N SER A 285 -2.49 -7.41 10.94
CA SER A 285 -3.30 -6.25 10.60
C SER A 285 -4.80 -6.49 10.79
N ARG A 286 -5.49 -5.47 11.31
CA ARG A 286 -6.95 -5.48 11.41
C ARG A 286 -7.62 -5.39 10.05
N TYR A 287 -7.00 -4.68 9.14
CA TYR A 287 -7.43 -4.55 7.74
C TYR A 287 -6.27 -4.10 6.85
N GLU A 288 -6.36 -4.40 5.57
CA GLU A 288 -5.39 -4.04 4.53
C GLU A 288 -6.08 -3.58 3.25
N GLY A 289 -5.31 -2.99 2.35
CA GLY A 289 -5.69 -2.82 0.96
C GLY A 289 -5.21 -4.00 0.13
N GLN A 290 -3.89 -4.20 0.14
CA GLN A 290 -3.25 -5.32 -0.54
C GLN A 290 -2.17 -6.00 0.31
N GLY A 291 -1.59 -5.31 1.31
CA GLY A 291 -0.50 -5.88 2.12
C GLY A 291 0.80 -6.08 1.33
N MET A 292 1.33 -5.03 0.68
CA MET A 292 2.56 -5.11 -0.13
C MET A 292 3.72 -5.80 0.58
N VAL A 293 3.88 -5.56 1.88
CA VAL A 293 4.93 -6.17 2.71
C VAL A 293 4.90 -7.70 2.70
N ILE A 294 3.74 -8.31 2.44
CA ILE A 294 3.57 -9.75 2.30
C ILE A 294 4.26 -10.26 1.03
N LEU A 295 4.06 -9.57 -0.09
CA LEU A 295 4.69 -9.90 -1.35
C LEU A 295 6.20 -9.65 -1.28
N GLU A 296 6.62 -8.60 -0.60
CA GLU A 296 8.02 -8.32 -0.30
C GLU A 296 8.66 -9.43 0.54
N ALA A 297 8.00 -9.90 1.59
CA ALA A 297 8.48 -11.02 2.40
C ALA A 297 8.57 -12.32 1.58
N LYS A 298 7.58 -12.59 0.74
CA LYS A 298 7.61 -13.73 -0.19
C LYS A 298 8.74 -13.65 -1.20
N SER A 299 9.04 -12.46 -1.73
CA SER A 299 10.11 -12.26 -2.70
C SER A 299 11.50 -12.61 -2.18
N VAL A 300 11.68 -12.59 -0.85
CA VAL A 300 12.91 -13.02 -0.18
C VAL A 300 12.85 -14.47 0.33
N GLY A 301 11.78 -15.20 0.01
CA GLY A 301 11.62 -16.62 0.33
C GLY A 301 11.09 -16.91 1.73
N LEU A 302 10.50 -15.92 2.42
CA LEU A 302 9.92 -16.14 3.74
C LEU A 302 8.58 -16.89 3.66
N ASN A 303 8.33 -17.74 4.64
CA ASN A 303 6.99 -18.17 4.97
C ASN A 303 6.20 -16.99 5.48
N VAL A 304 4.92 -16.93 5.12
CA VAL A 304 4.05 -15.81 5.49
C VAL A 304 2.85 -16.31 6.28
N LEU A 305 2.66 -15.74 7.47
CA LEU A 305 1.54 -16.00 8.37
C LEU A 305 0.62 -14.78 8.41
N ILE A 306 -0.63 -14.97 8.01
CA ILE A 306 -1.68 -13.96 8.11
C ILE A 306 -2.96 -14.57 8.69
N PRO A 307 -3.78 -13.82 9.44
CA PRO A 307 -5.10 -14.27 9.85
C PRO A 307 -6.04 -14.39 8.65
N LYS A 308 -7.01 -15.30 8.75
CA LYS A 308 -7.96 -15.66 7.68
C LYS A 308 -8.68 -14.46 7.05
N HIS A 309 -9.07 -13.48 7.85
CA HIS A 309 -9.79 -12.31 7.37
C HIS A 309 -8.98 -11.42 6.39
N LEU A 310 -7.63 -11.55 6.36
CA LEU A 310 -6.77 -10.82 5.43
C LEU A 310 -6.57 -11.52 4.07
N GLU A 311 -6.94 -12.79 3.94
CA GLU A 311 -6.74 -13.58 2.71
C GLU A 311 -7.29 -12.87 1.46
N LYS A 312 -8.46 -12.25 1.56
CA LYS A 312 -9.13 -11.56 0.45
C LYS A 312 -8.39 -10.31 -0.08
N TYR A 313 -7.43 -9.76 0.70
CA TYR A 313 -6.62 -8.62 0.27
C TYR A 313 -5.24 -9.02 -0.24
N CYS A 314 -4.84 -10.27 0.00
CA CYS A 314 -3.45 -10.70 -0.15
C CYS A 314 -3.31 -11.98 -0.99
N PRO A 315 -4.02 -12.14 -2.13
CA PRO A 315 -3.81 -13.31 -2.97
C PRO A 315 -2.35 -13.32 -3.49
N PRO A 316 -1.68 -14.47 -3.60
CA PRO A 316 -2.22 -15.81 -3.43
C PRO A 316 -2.01 -16.42 -2.02
N ILE A 317 -1.86 -15.60 -0.97
CA ILE A 317 -1.55 -16.07 0.38
C ILE A 317 -2.81 -16.61 1.05
N LYS A 318 -2.70 -17.82 1.61
CA LYS A 318 -3.74 -18.42 2.44
C LYS A 318 -3.61 -17.94 3.89
N GLY A 319 -4.70 -17.46 4.45
CA GLY A 319 -4.80 -17.09 5.85
C GLY A 319 -5.11 -18.31 6.72
N VAL A 320 -4.72 -18.22 8.00
CA VAL A 320 -5.00 -19.25 9.00
C VAL A 320 -6.09 -18.80 9.97
N ASP A 321 -6.91 -19.74 10.43
CA ASP A 321 -7.98 -19.48 11.40
C ASP A 321 -7.44 -19.32 12.80
N ASP A 322 -6.45 -20.14 13.19
CA ASP A 322 -5.80 -20.11 14.49
C ASP A 322 -4.29 -19.80 14.36
N ILE A 323 -3.97 -18.53 14.59
CA ILE A 323 -2.58 -18.04 14.56
C ILE A 323 -1.72 -18.69 15.62
N LEU A 324 -2.25 -18.85 16.84
CA LEU A 324 -1.49 -19.40 17.95
C LEU A 324 -1.15 -20.87 17.71
N LEU A 325 -2.11 -21.65 17.24
CA LEU A 325 -1.90 -23.05 16.89
C LEU A 325 -0.85 -23.19 15.78
N TYR A 326 -0.90 -22.32 14.76
CA TYR A 326 0.12 -22.30 13.70
C TYR A 326 1.51 -22.02 14.27
N LEU A 327 1.65 -20.98 15.11
CA LEU A 327 2.93 -20.60 15.72
C LEU A 327 3.51 -21.68 16.64
N LYS A 328 2.65 -22.37 17.41
CA LYS A 328 3.06 -23.49 18.28
C LYS A 328 3.71 -24.64 17.52
N HIS A 329 3.15 -24.97 16.35
CA HIS A 329 3.62 -26.09 15.54
C HIS A 329 4.61 -25.70 14.43
N TYR A 330 4.87 -24.40 14.27
CA TYR A 330 5.80 -23.94 13.24
C TYR A 330 7.21 -24.47 13.51
N LYS A 331 7.76 -25.13 12.52
CA LYS A 331 9.15 -25.60 12.52
C LYS A 331 9.94 -24.85 11.46
N LYS A 332 11.20 -24.56 11.79
CA LYS A 332 12.15 -24.03 10.82
C LYS A 332 12.28 -25.00 9.64
N ASN A 333 11.82 -24.58 8.49
CA ASN A 333 12.02 -25.32 7.24
C ASN A 333 13.05 -24.57 6.40
N ASN A 334 13.70 -25.28 5.47
CA ASN A 334 14.47 -24.60 4.43
C ASN A 334 13.58 -23.54 3.79
N LYS A 335 14.12 -22.34 3.62
CA LYS A 335 13.40 -21.20 2.99
C LYS A 335 12.67 -21.70 1.76
N ASN A 336 11.39 -21.38 1.65
CA ASN A 336 10.62 -21.68 0.45
C ASN A 336 11.37 -21.13 -0.76
N LYS A 337 11.26 -21.83 -1.90
CA LYS A 337 11.75 -21.25 -3.16
C LYS A 337 11.24 -19.81 -3.24
N LYS A 338 12.11 -18.91 -3.66
CA LYS A 338 11.70 -17.53 -4.01
C LYS A 338 10.40 -17.64 -4.82
N PHE A 339 9.54 -16.65 -4.63
CA PHE A 339 8.29 -16.58 -5.39
C PHE A 339 8.64 -16.49 -6.87
N ASP A 340 8.71 -17.65 -7.53
CA ASP A 340 9.18 -17.81 -8.92
C ASP A 340 8.25 -17.05 -9.91
N ASP A 341 7.00 -16.75 -9.48
CA ASP A 341 5.96 -16.13 -10.31
C ASP A 341 5.87 -14.58 -10.15
N LEU A 342 6.88 -13.91 -9.55
CA LEU A 342 6.84 -12.44 -9.37
C LEU A 342 6.91 -11.70 -10.71
N GLU A 343 7.59 -12.24 -11.69
CA GLU A 343 7.64 -11.65 -13.02
C GLU A 343 6.29 -11.76 -13.71
N ASP A 344 5.66 -12.93 -13.66
CA ASP A 344 4.30 -13.15 -14.18
C ASP A 344 3.27 -12.29 -13.44
N TYR A 345 3.41 -12.15 -12.11
CA TYR A 345 2.61 -11.24 -11.31
C TYR A 345 2.73 -9.80 -11.82
N ASN A 346 3.95 -9.28 -11.99
CA ASN A 346 4.20 -7.94 -12.49
C ASN A 346 3.73 -7.75 -13.95
N ASN A 347 3.89 -8.77 -14.80
CA ASN A 347 3.40 -8.74 -16.19
C ASN A 347 1.88 -8.65 -16.25
N SER A 348 1.18 -9.38 -15.38
CA SER A 348 -0.29 -9.28 -15.28
C SER A 348 -0.77 -7.89 -14.86
N ILE A 349 0.01 -7.19 -14.01
CA ILE A 349 -0.29 -5.82 -13.61
C ILE A 349 -0.04 -4.84 -14.77
N ARG A 350 1.06 -5.04 -15.51
CA ARG A 350 1.39 -4.23 -16.69
C ARG A 350 0.26 -4.30 -17.71
N GLU A 351 -0.23 -5.48 -18.04
CA GLU A 351 -1.35 -5.67 -18.96
C GLU A 351 -2.61 -4.91 -18.49
N LYS A 352 -2.94 -4.99 -17.19
CA LYS A 352 -4.08 -4.27 -16.62
C LYS A 352 -3.90 -2.75 -16.66
N LEU A 353 -2.69 -2.25 -16.45
CA LEU A 353 -2.37 -0.83 -16.56
C LEU A 353 -2.43 -0.36 -18.01
N ASP A 354 -1.89 -1.13 -18.95
CA ASP A 354 -1.97 -0.85 -20.37
C ASP A 354 -3.45 -0.76 -20.79
N ASN A 355 -4.29 -1.71 -20.40
CA ASN A 355 -5.73 -1.68 -20.68
C ASN A 355 -6.43 -0.44 -20.08
N LEU A 356 -6.10 -0.08 -18.82
CA LEU A 356 -6.62 1.14 -18.20
C LEU A 356 -6.18 2.39 -18.98
N PHE A 357 -4.91 2.49 -19.35
CA PHE A 357 -4.35 3.66 -20.03
C PHE A 357 -4.86 3.75 -21.48
N ASP A 358 -5.01 2.64 -22.16
CA ASP A 358 -5.57 2.55 -23.52
C ASP A 358 -7.09 2.78 -23.56
N GLY A 359 -7.78 2.55 -22.47
CA GLY A 359 -9.24 2.60 -22.43
C GLY A 359 -9.90 1.41 -23.13
N VAL A 360 -9.19 0.30 -23.21
CA VAL A 360 -9.74 -0.98 -23.66
C VAL A 360 -10.56 -1.57 -22.52
N LYS A 361 -11.82 -1.93 -22.81
CA LYS A 361 -12.75 -2.56 -21.88
C LYS A 361 -12.51 -4.06 -21.81
#